data_ecba76392f6aa13cf6fac75c00cc1f9d
#
_entry.id   ecba76392f6aa13cf6fac75c00cc1f9d
#
_cell.length_a   1.000
_cell.length_b   1.000
_cell.length_c   1.000
_cell.angle_alpha   90.00
_cell.angle_beta   90.00
_cell.angle_gamma   90.00
#
_symmetry.space_group_name_H-M   'P 1'
#
loop_
_entity.id
_entity.type
_entity.pdbx_description
1 polymer ?
#
loop_
_entity_poly.entity_id
_entity_poly.type
_entity_poly.pdbx_seq_one_letter_code
_entity_poly.pdbx_strand_id
1 'polypeptide(L)'
;MKQNPFSLYDFLGYLIPGSTLIYLYLILDNWSDKESTKNIETVSESVSKYNFQEIFFFIIVSYALGHLISFISSISVEKYGNWKYGYPSKTVIGYKKKSYLIIKNKPLNWEQDSFLYEVEQIKTSRYLRNTGRIFLIFVLLPLVAIEFIFGTLLNFKNFYSKGLDDYLMTAIKTNTLLLLNSKGLSNSTTTTEKDLREIDFNRIVHHYAFENSKQHQFRMVNYVALYGFLRNLVLTFIISFWYYFVISLNSINLKFRVMRNSMELQYGGNKYCG
;
A
#
# COMPACT_ATOMS: atom_id res chain seq x y z
N MET A 1 -3.80 2.39 -32.23
CA MET A 1 -2.49 1.97 -31.71
C MET A 1 -2.54 0.47 -31.44
N LYS A 2 -1.64 -0.33 -32.04
CA LYS A 2 -1.48 -1.74 -31.66
C LYS A 2 -0.99 -1.76 -30.22
N GLN A 3 -1.81 -2.29 -29.30
CA GLN A 3 -1.39 -2.48 -27.92
C GLN A 3 -0.27 -3.53 -27.92
N ASN A 4 0.95 -3.12 -27.54
CA ASN A 4 1.99 -4.08 -27.24
C ASN A 4 1.51 -4.96 -26.06
N PRO A 5 1.51 -6.29 -26.18
CA PRO A 5 1.06 -7.19 -25.10
C PRO A 5 1.92 -7.06 -23.83
N PHE A 6 3.15 -6.57 -23.96
CA PHE A 6 4.01 -6.18 -22.85
C PHE A 6 4.17 -4.66 -22.86
N SER A 7 3.38 -4.00 -22.04
CA SER A 7 3.53 -2.58 -21.82
C SER A 7 4.65 -2.31 -20.80
N LEU A 8 5.26 -1.12 -20.87
CA LEU A 8 6.19 -0.65 -19.84
C LEU A 8 5.57 -0.76 -18.42
N TYR A 9 4.25 -0.72 -18.34
CA TYR A 9 3.49 -0.84 -17.12
C TYR A 9 3.53 -2.25 -16.51
N ASP A 10 3.48 -3.29 -17.35
CA ASP A 10 3.58 -4.67 -16.89
C ASP A 10 4.98 -4.94 -16.34
N PHE A 11 6.00 -4.40 -17.01
CA PHE A 11 7.37 -4.46 -16.55
C PHE A 11 7.56 -3.76 -15.20
N LEU A 12 7.18 -2.49 -15.10
CA LEU A 12 7.30 -1.72 -13.88
C LEU A 12 6.37 -2.26 -12.77
N GLY A 13 5.12 -2.53 -13.12
CA GLY A 13 4.09 -2.89 -12.15
C GLY A 13 4.25 -4.28 -11.54
N TYR A 14 4.77 -5.23 -12.28
CA TYR A 14 4.82 -6.63 -11.87
C TYR A 14 6.22 -7.21 -11.85
N LEU A 15 6.99 -7.10 -12.93
CA LEU A 15 8.28 -7.76 -13.01
C LEU A 15 9.28 -7.21 -11.97
N ILE A 16 9.38 -5.88 -11.83
CA ILE A 16 10.31 -5.28 -10.87
C ILE A 16 9.94 -5.63 -9.42
N PRO A 17 8.71 -5.46 -8.93
CA PRO A 17 8.38 -5.85 -7.56
C PRO A 17 8.59 -7.34 -7.29
N GLY A 18 8.24 -8.20 -8.24
CA GLY A 18 8.44 -9.65 -8.11
C GLY A 18 9.91 -10.04 -8.06
N SER A 19 10.74 -9.52 -8.97
CA SER A 19 12.19 -9.75 -8.94
C SER A 19 12.85 -9.18 -7.69
N THR A 20 12.44 -7.99 -7.25
CA THR A 20 12.91 -7.38 -6.02
C THR A 20 12.62 -8.26 -4.81
N LEU A 21 11.42 -8.87 -4.73
CA LEU A 21 11.08 -9.79 -3.65
C LEU A 21 11.99 -11.01 -3.64
N ILE A 22 12.25 -11.64 -4.80
CA ILE A 22 13.15 -12.79 -4.90
C ILE A 22 14.57 -12.40 -4.47
N TYR A 23 15.07 -11.26 -4.95
CA TYR A 23 16.40 -10.78 -4.58
C TYR A 23 16.53 -10.52 -3.08
N LEU A 24 15.57 -9.85 -2.49
CA LEU A 24 15.57 -9.58 -1.04
C LEU A 24 15.50 -10.90 -0.25
N TYR A 25 14.71 -11.87 -0.71
CA TYR A 25 14.65 -13.18 -0.09
C TYR A 25 16.02 -13.87 -0.12
N LEU A 26 16.69 -13.92 -1.28
CA LEU A 26 18.00 -14.54 -1.43
C LEU A 26 19.07 -13.86 -0.57
N ILE A 27 19.07 -12.53 -0.50
CA ILE A 27 20.01 -11.77 0.33
C ILE A 27 19.77 -12.08 1.82
N LEU A 28 18.51 -12.06 2.27
CA LEU A 28 18.17 -12.27 3.67
C LEU A 28 18.38 -13.73 4.13
N ASP A 29 18.17 -14.69 3.26
CA ASP A 29 18.40 -16.10 3.55
C ASP A 29 19.90 -16.36 3.77
N ASN A 30 20.74 -15.82 2.90
CA ASN A 30 22.19 -15.90 3.03
C ASN A 30 22.76 -15.08 4.21
N TRP A 31 22.00 -14.07 4.74
CA TRP A 31 22.43 -13.26 5.89
C TRP A 31 22.51 -14.06 7.19
N SER A 32 21.86 -15.21 7.26
CA SER A 32 21.90 -16.11 8.41
C SER A 32 23.28 -16.76 8.59
N ASP A 33 24.10 -16.86 7.54
CA ASP A 33 25.44 -17.42 7.62
C ASP A 33 26.49 -16.34 7.94
N LYS A 34 27.39 -16.65 8.86
CA LYS A 34 28.27 -15.74 9.62
C LYS A 34 29.24 -14.82 8.82
N GLU A 35 29.23 -14.83 7.50
CA GLU A 35 30.10 -13.97 6.65
C GLU A 35 29.28 -12.92 5.87
N SER A 36 28.73 -11.95 6.58
CA SER A 36 27.74 -11.01 6.05
C SER A 36 28.22 -10.04 4.95
N THR A 37 29.51 -9.87 4.73
CA THR A 37 30.03 -8.95 3.70
C THR A 37 30.11 -9.57 2.30
N LYS A 38 30.15 -10.88 2.19
CA LYS A 38 30.21 -11.60 0.91
C LYS A 38 28.86 -11.85 0.27
N ASN A 39 27.76 -11.60 0.96
CA ASN A 39 26.45 -12.07 0.56
C ASN A 39 25.90 -11.41 -0.71
N ILE A 40 26.16 -10.11 -0.90
CA ILE A 40 25.73 -9.39 -2.11
C ILE A 40 26.59 -9.80 -3.31
N GLU A 41 27.90 -9.97 -3.11
CA GLU A 41 28.81 -10.42 -4.15
C GLU A 41 28.50 -11.88 -4.57
N THR A 42 28.30 -12.77 -3.61
CA THR A 42 27.96 -14.18 -3.88
C THR A 42 26.60 -14.33 -4.59
N VAL A 43 25.60 -13.54 -4.22
CA VAL A 43 24.30 -13.52 -4.92
C VAL A 43 24.47 -12.97 -6.35
N SER A 44 25.26 -11.90 -6.53
CA SER A 44 25.56 -11.34 -7.84
C SER A 44 26.34 -12.32 -8.73
N GLU A 45 27.34 -13.00 -8.20
CA GLU A 45 28.09 -14.05 -8.90
C GLU A 45 27.22 -15.26 -9.25
N SER A 46 26.32 -15.66 -8.36
CA SER A 46 25.38 -16.75 -8.60
C SER A 46 24.44 -16.43 -9.76
N VAL A 47 23.92 -15.21 -9.79
CA VAL A 47 23.03 -14.75 -10.88
C VAL A 47 23.78 -14.62 -12.21
N SER A 48 25.05 -14.24 -12.20
CA SER A 48 25.86 -14.14 -13.43
C SER A 48 26.16 -15.47 -14.10
N LYS A 49 26.02 -16.58 -13.37
CA LYS A 49 26.25 -17.96 -13.87
C LYS A 49 24.99 -18.62 -14.42
N TYR A 50 23.83 -17.95 -14.37
CA TYR A 50 22.57 -18.52 -14.85
C TYR A 50 22.59 -18.78 -16.35
N ASN A 51 22.15 -19.96 -16.73
CA ASN A 51 21.89 -20.34 -18.10
C ASN A 51 20.63 -19.61 -18.63
N PHE A 52 20.49 -19.52 -19.93
CA PHE A 52 19.32 -18.87 -20.57
C PHE A 52 17.99 -19.43 -20.06
N GLN A 53 17.90 -20.74 -19.82
CA GLN A 53 16.68 -21.39 -19.30
C GLN A 53 16.36 -20.90 -17.86
N GLU A 54 17.36 -20.73 -17.02
CA GLU A 54 17.21 -20.25 -15.64
C GLU A 54 16.77 -18.77 -15.60
N ILE A 55 17.36 -17.95 -16.50
CA ILE A 55 16.94 -16.54 -16.65
C ILE A 55 15.48 -16.46 -17.10
N PHE A 56 15.09 -17.28 -18.07
CA PHE A 56 13.72 -17.31 -18.57
C PHE A 56 12.73 -17.75 -17.47
N PHE A 57 13.08 -18.78 -16.71
CA PHE A 57 12.29 -19.24 -15.57
C PHE A 57 12.19 -18.16 -14.49
N PHE A 58 13.31 -17.49 -14.17
CA PHE A 58 13.33 -16.38 -13.22
C PHE A 58 12.38 -15.23 -13.63
N ILE A 59 12.35 -14.87 -14.90
CA ILE A 59 11.43 -13.84 -15.43
C ILE A 59 9.98 -14.26 -15.24
N ILE A 60 9.62 -15.51 -15.56
CA ILE A 60 8.26 -16.03 -15.42
C ILE A 60 7.83 -16.01 -13.94
N VAL A 61 8.68 -16.52 -13.05
CA VAL A 61 8.39 -16.58 -11.61
C VAL A 61 8.27 -15.16 -11.04
N SER A 62 9.18 -14.25 -11.40
CA SER A 62 9.13 -12.85 -10.99
C SER A 62 7.84 -12.16 -11.43
N TYR A 63 7.42 -12.41 -12.67
CA TYR A 63 6.18 -11.84 -13.21
C TYR A 63 4.95 -12.39 -12.47
N ALA A 64 4.89 -13.70 -12.25
CA ALA A 64 3.78 -14.32 -11.50
C ALA A 64 3.71 -13.82 -10.05
N LEU A 65 4.86 -13.75 -9.36
CA LEU A 65 4.94 -13.17 -8.01
C LEU A 65 4.52 -11.69 -7.99
N GLY A 66 4.91 -10.92 -9.00
CA GLY A 66 4.51 -9.54 -9.13
C GLY A 66 3.00 -9.34 -9.23
N HIS A 67 2.30 -10.22 -9.97
CA HIS A 67 0.83 -10.22 -10.00
C HIS A 67 0.23 -10.54 -8.63
N LEU A 68 0.78 -11.52 -7.92
CA LEU A 68 0.33 -11.86 -6.56
C LEU A 68 0.55 -10.68 -5.60
N ILE A 69 1.73 -10.04 -5.65
CA ILE A 69 2.04 -8.83 -4.87
C ILE A 69 1.03 -7.73 -5.20
N SER A 70 0.73 -7.50 -6.46
CA SER A 70 -0.22 -6.47 -6.89
C SER A 70 -1.62 -6.72 -6.36
N PHE A 71 -2.08 -7.97 -6.38
CA PHE A 71 -3.36 -8.34 -5.78
C PHE A 71 -3.38 -8.08 -4.28
N ILE A 72 -2.38 -8.58 -3.54
CA ILE A 72 -2.30 -8.41 -2.09
C ILE A 72 -2.16 -6.94 -1.72
N SER A 73 -1.37 -6.15 -2.46
CA SER A 73 -1.18 -4.72 -2.19
C SER A 73 -2.47 -3.91 -2.40
N SER A 74 -3.33 -4.32 -3.32
CA SER A 74 -4.62 -3.65 -3.54
C SER A 74 -5.59 -3.86 -2.37
N ILE A 75 -5.59 -5.03 -1.75
CA ILE A 75 -6.44 -5.34 -0.60
C ILE A 75 -5.84 -4.94 0.75
N SER A 76 -4.54 -4.61 0.79
CA SER A 76 -3.83 -4.21 2.02
C SER A 76 -3.43 -2.73 2.00
N VAL A 77 -2.38 -2.38 1.27
CA VAL A 77 -1.81 -1.01 1.26
C VAL A 77 -2.81 0.03 0.76
N GLU A 78 -3.52 -0.27 -0.34
CA GLU A 78 -4.52 0.63 -0.90
C GLU A 78 -5.73 0.80 0.03
N LYS A 79 -6.24 -0.30 0.61
CA LYS A 79 -7.34 -0.22 1.58
C LYS A 79 -6.94 0.55 2.83
N TYR A 80 -5.72 0.35 3.34
CA TYR A 80 -5.19 1.14 4.46
C TYR A 80 -5.18 2.63 4.12
N GLY A 81 -4.63 3.00 2.95
CA GLY A 81 -4.61 4.39 2.48
C GLY A 81 -6.00 5.00 2.39
N ASN A 82 -6.94 4.30 1.73
CA ASN A 82 -8.32 4.76 1.58
C ASN A 82 -9.05 4.86 2.94
N TRP A 83 -8.77 3.95 3.89
CA TRP A 83 -9.39 4.01 5.22
C TRP A 83 -8.78 5.11 6.10
N LYS A 84 -7.51 5.47 5.89
CA LYS A 84 -6.82 6.49 6.68
C LYS A 84 -7.02 7.90 6.13
N TYR A 85 -6.77 8.08 4.84
CA TYR A 85 -6.79 9.40 4.20
C TYR A 85 -8.08 9.70 3.46
N GLY A 86 -8.88 8.67 3.16
CA GLY A 86 -10.05 8.78 2.31
C GLY A 86 -9.72 8.68 0.83
N TYR A 87 -10.75 8.82 0.00
CA TYR A 87 -10.59 8.78 -1.45
C TYR A 87 -9.98 10.09 -1.97
N PRO A 88 -8.94 10.04 -2.83
CA PRO A 88 -8.33 11.24 -3.40
C PRO A 88 -9.34 12.20 -4.06
N SER A 89 -10.34 11.65 -4.77
CA SER A 89 -11.41 12.42 -5.40
C SER A 89 -12.20 13.26 -4.41
N LYS A 90 -12.46 12.77 -3.21
CA LYS A 90 -13.16 13.51 -2.16
C LYS A 90 -12.27 14.58 -1.54
N THR A 91 -10.98 14.26 -1.35
CA THR A 91 -10.00 15.21 -0.82
C THR A 91 -9.78 16.40 -1.74
N VAL A 92 -9.75 16.19 -3.06
CA VAL A 92 -9.60 17.26 -4.08
C VAL A 92 -10.73 18.28 -4.01
N ILE A 93 -11.96 17.86 -3.68
CA ILE A 93 -13.11 18.78 -3.50
C ILE A 93 -13.32 19.20 -2.05
N GLY A 94 -12.33 19.00 -1.18
CA GLY A 94 -12.30 19.52 0.20
C GLY A 94 -12.97 18.63 1.25
N TYR A 95 -13.47 17.45 0.88
CA TYR A 95 -14.07 16.54 1.86
C TYR A 95 -13.00 15.73 2.59
N LYS A 96 -13.06 15.73 3.92
CA LYS A 96 -12.15 14.95 4.78
C LYS A 96 -12.85 13.72 5.33
N LYS A 97 -12.12 12.64 5.50
CA LYS A 97 -12.64 11.44 6.14
C LYS A 97 -12.71 11.62 7.65
N LYS A 98 -13.80 11.15 8.28
CA LYS A 98 -14.07 11.31 9.70
C LYS A 98 -13.07 10.58 10.60
N SER A 99 -12.80 9.31 10.36
CA SER A 99 -11.91 8.50 11.19
C SER A 99 -11.44 7.22 10.49
N TYR A 100 -10.27 6.68 10.90
CA TYR A 100 -9.80 5.37 10.46
C TYR A 100 -10.67 4.22 11.00
N LEU A 101 -10.99 4.26 12.29
CA LEU A 101 -11.89 3.29 12.92
C LEU A 101 -13.35 3.75 12.78
N ILE A 102 -14.25 2.78 12.69
CA ILE A 102 -15.69 3.04 12.63
C ILE A 102 -16.17 3.32 14.05
N ILE A 103 -16.46 4.58 14.34
CA ILE A 103 -16.99 5.04 15.62
C ILE A 103 -18.52 4.91 15.60
N LYS A 104 -19.13 4.61 16.76
CA LYS A 104 -20.58 4.45 16.91
C LYS A 104 -21.31 5.74 16.48
N ASN A 105 -22.32 5.57 15.69
CA ASN A 105 -23.08 6.62 15.02
C ASN A 105 -23.59 7.74 15.91
N LYS A 106 -23.05 8.91 15.76
CA LYS A 106 -23.92 10.07 15.65
C LYS A 106 -24.21 10.23 14.16
N PRO A 107 -25.46 10.32 13.73
CA PRO A 107 -25.75 10.69 12.35
C PRO A 107 -24.96 11.95 12.01
N LEU A 108 -24.33 11.98 10.83
CA LEU A 108 -23.61 13.16 10.38
C LEU A 108 -24.61 14.33 10.44
N ASN A 109 -24.31 15.32 11.27
CA ASN A 109 -25.10 16.53 11.25
C ASN A 109 -24.59 17.34 10.04
N TRP A 110 -25.32 17.25 8.92
CA TRP A 110 -24.92 17.78 7.61
C TRP A 110 -24.62 19.29 7.64
N GLU A 111 -25.21 20.00 8.60
CA GLU A 111 -24.97 21.42 8.78
C GLU A 111 -23.65 21.73 9.50
N GLN A 112 -23.29 20.92 10.51
CA GLN A 112 -22.05 21.12 11.29
C GLN A 112 -20.84 20.40 10.67
N ASP A 113 -21.06 19.27 9.99
CA ASP A 113 -20.00 18.42 9.46
C ASP A 113 -19.87 18.55 7.93
N SER A 114 -20.06 19.75 7.38
CA SER A 114 -20.13 20.02 5.93
C SER A 114 -18.93 19.49 5.11
N PHE A 115 -17.77 19.36 5.74
CA PHE A 115 -16.53 18.87 5.11
C PHE A 115 -16.22 17.40 5.39
N LEU A 116 -17.03 16.69 6.18
CA LEU A 116 -16.80 15.30 6.50
C LEU A 116 -17.65 14.38 5.62
N TYR A 117 -17.12 13.24 5.24
CA TYR A 117 -17.89 12.21 4.56
C TYR A 117 -17.67 10.83 5.19
N GLU A 118 -18.69 9.99 5.12
CA GLU A 118 -18.65 8.62 5.61
C GLU A 118 -18.73 7.64 4.43
N VAL A 119 -17.76 6.74 4.35
CA VAL A 119 -17.52 5.95 3.11
C VAL A 119 -18.44 4.76 2.96
N GLU A 120 -19.21 4.37 3.99
CA GLU A 120 -19.92 3.10 3.93
C GLU A 120 -21.21 3.05 4.78
N GLN A 121 -22.33 2.73 4.10
CA GLN A 121 -23.48 2.13 4.75
C GLN A 121 -23.15 0.68 5.10
N ILE A 122 -23.06 0.37 6.40
CA ILE A 122 -22.44 -0.87 6.87
C ILE A 122 -23.49 -1.95 7.09
N LYS A 123 -23.46 -3.00 6.25
CA LYS A 123 -24.23 -4.24 6.46
C LYS A 123 -23.54 -5.24 7.43
N THR A 124 -22.24 -5.11 7.62
CA THR A 124 -21.42 -6.07 8.43
C THR A 124 -21.17 -5.56 9.84
N SER A 125 -20.98 -6.47 10.82
CA SER A 125 -20.67 -6.11 12.20
C SER A 125 -19.48 -5.14 12.31
N ARG A 126 -19.69 -4.01 12.99
CA ARG A 126 -18.68 -2.98 13.24
C ARG A 126 -17.42 -3.56 13.92
N TYR A 127 -17.59 -4.50 14.82
CA TYR A 127 -16.48 -5.13 15.54
C TYR A 127 -15.57 -5.88 14.58
N LEU A 128 -16.12 -6.72 13.72
CA LEU A 128 -15.35 -7.50 12.73
C LEU A 128 -14.53 -6.60 11.81
N ARG A 129 -15.11 -5.47 11.37
CA ARG A 129 -14.44 -4.52 10.48
C ARG A 129 -13.33 -3.74 11.19
N ASN A 130 -13.57 -3.32 12.43
CA ASN A 130 -12.53 -2.65 13.20
C ASN A 130 -11.39 -3.60 13.57
N THR A 131 -11.69 -4.86 13.90
CA THR A 131 -10.67 -5.89 14.09
C THR A 131 -9.83 -6.09 12.83
N GLY A 132 -10.46 -6.20 11.67
CA GLY A 132 -9.73 -6.27 10.39
C GLY A 132 -8.86 -5.03 10.11
N ARG A 133 -9.33 -3.83 10.46
CA ARG A 133 -8.54 -2.60 10.33
C ARG A 133 -7.35 -2.54 11.28
N ILE A 134 -7.53 -3.00 12.52
CA ILE A 134 -6.44 -3.09 13.51
C ILE A 134 -5.43 -4.13 13.08
N PHE A 135 -5.89 -5.31 12.63
CA PHE A 135 -5.00 -6.33 12.08
C PHE A 135 -4.18 -5.80 10.90
N LEU A 136 -4.81 -5.04 10.01
CA LEU A 136 -4.11 -4.42 8.88
C LEU A 136 -3.03 -3.42 9.32
N ILE A 137 -3.27 -2.61 10.37
CA ILE A 137 -2.25 -1.75 10.97
C ILE A 137 -1.06 -2.59 11.46
N PHE A 138 -1.33 -3.72 12.11
CA PHE A 138 -0.26 -4.60 12.59
C PHE A 138 0.57 -5.16 11.43
N VAL A 139 -0.06 -5.68 10.39
CA VAL A 139 0.64 -6.18 9.20
C VAL A 139 1.47 -5.08 8.51
N LEU A 140 0.93 -3.86 8.42
CA LEU A 140 1.57 -2.70 7.81
C LEU A 140 2.40 -1.87 8.82
N LEU A 141 2.75 -2.43 9.97
CA LEU A 141 3.48 -1.73 11.04
C LEU A 141 4.75 -1.00 10.54
N PRO A 142 5.59 -1.58 9.68
CA PRO A 142 6.76 -0.86 9.15
C PRO A 142 6.38 0.42 8.40
N LEU A 143 5.32 0.36 7.58
CA LEU A 143 4.81 1.53 6.87
C LEU A 143 4.26 2.59 7.83
N VAL A 144 3.50 2.15 8.84
CA VAL A 144 2.93 3.03 9.86
C VAL A 144 4.03 3.70 10.68
N ALA A 145 5.10 2.97 11.00
CA ALA A 145 6.27 3.53 11.71
C ALA A 145 7.01 4.58 10.88
N ILE A 146 7.28 4.28 9.61
CA ILE A 146 7.89 5.24 8.67
C ILE A 146 7.02 6.48 8.55
N GLU A 147 5.72 6.31 8.38
CA GLU A 147 4.77 7.42 8.29
C GLU A 147 4.73 8.27 9.57
N PHE A 148 4.81 7.63 10.74
CA PHE A 148 4.88 8.34 12.03
C PHE A 148 6.17 9.16 12.12
N ILE A 149 7.31 8.57 11.78
CA ILE A 149 8.61 9.26 11.82
C ILE A 149 8.61 10.44 10.85
N PHE A 150 8.36 10.22 9.58
CA PHE A 150 8.41 11.28 8.57
C PHE A 150 7.24 12.26 8.67
N GLY A 151 6.03 11.75 8.91
CA GLY A 151 4.83 12.58 8.94
C GLY A 151 4.70 13.41 10.21
N THR A 152 4.99 12.84 11.38
CA THR A 152 4.73 13.47 12.68
C THR A 152 6.02 14.03 13.28
N LEU A 153 7.10 13.26 13.36
CA LEU A 153 8.34 13.73 13.99
C LEU A 153 9.09 14.73 13.11
N LEU A 154 9.22 14.47 11.83
CA LEU A 154 9.89 15.36 10.88
C LEU A 154 8.95 16.40 10.25
N ASN A 155 7.66 16.38 10.62
CA ASN A 155 6.63 17.34 10.19
C ASN A 155 6.46 17.47 8.66
N PHE A 156 6.86 16.46 7.89
CA PHE A 156 6.66 16.46 6.43
C PHE A 156 5.17 16.45 6.03
N LYS A 157 4.28 16.06 6.95
CA LYS A 157 2.84 16.07 6.72
C LYS A 157 2.35 17.45 6.26
N ASN A 158 2.88 18.53 6.81
CA ASN A 158 2.50 19.88 6.43
C ASN A 158 2.97 20.27 5.02
N PHE A 159 4.02 19.62 4.50
CA PHE A 159 4.53 19.88 3.17
C PHE A 159 3.64 19.30 2.07
N TYR A 160 3.16 18.06 2.22
CA TYR A 160 2.36 17.39 1.19
C TYR A 160 0.86 17.32 1.49
N SER A 161 0.41 17.77 2.66
CA SER A 161 -1.01 17.86 2.98
C SER A 161 -1.62 19.24 2.72
N LYS A 162 -0.92 20.13 2.01
CA LYS A 162 -1.52 21.37 1.52
C LYS A 162 -2.69 21.03 0.61
N GLY A 163 -3.89 21.35 1.07
CA GLY A 163 -5.10 21.28 0.25
C GLY A 163 -4.96 22.17 -0.98
N LEU A 164 -5.80 21.94 -1.97
CA LEU A 164 -5.99 22.91 -3.05
C LEU A 164 -6.52 24.21 -2.45
N ASP A 165 -6.19 25.32 -3.11
CA ASP A 165 -6.77 26.61 -2.83
C ASP A 165 -8.31 26.57 -2.87
N ASP A 166 -8.98 27.28 -1.98
CA ASP A 166 -10.45 27.28 -1.88
C ASP A 166 -11.12 27.69 -3.20
N TYR A 167 -10.48 28.58 -3.96
CA TYR A 167 -10.94 28.95 -5.28
C TYR A 167 -10.91 27.76 -6.25
N LEU A 168 -9.81 27.02 -6.30
CA LEU A 168 -9.67 25.84 -7.15
C LEU A 168 -10.62 24.71 -6.72
N MET A 169 -10.78 24.49 -5.42
CA MET A 169 -11.73 23.50 -4.91
C MET A 169 -13.16 23.83 -5.34
N THR A 170 -13.56 25.09 -5.21
CA THR A 170 -14.88 25.56 -5.62
C THR A 170 -15.06 25.43 -7.14
N ALA A 171 -14.09 25.83 -7.92
CA ALA A 171 -14.12 25.71 -9.37
C ALA A 171 -14.23 24.25 -9.84
N ILE A 172 -13.45 23.34 -9.26
CA ILE A 172 -13.53 21.90 -9.57
C ILE A 172 -14.90 21.35 -9.22
N LYS A 173 -15.44 21.71 -8.06
CA LYS A 173 -16.74 21.27 -7.57
C LYS A 173 -17.86 21.74 -8.49
N THR A 174 -17.88 23.04 -8.83
CA THR A 174 -18.86 23.62 -9.74
C THR A 174 -18.80 22.98 -11.12
N ASN A 175 -17.59 22.85 -11.71
CA ASN A 175 -17.44 22.24 -13.03
C ASN A 175 -17.83 20.76 -13.03
N THR A 176 -17.57 20.03 -11.93
CA THR A 176 -17.99 18.63 -11.78
C THR A 176 -19.52 18.53 -11.74
N LEU A 177 -20.19 19.40 -10.99
CA LEU A 177 -21.67 19.47 -10.95
C LEU A 177 -22.26 19.79 -12.31
N LEU A 178 -21.71 20.80 -13.00
CA LEU A 178 -22.15 21.17 -14.36
C LEU A 178 -21.99 20.01 -15.33
N LEU A 179 -20.86 19.28 -15.28
CA LEU A 179 -20.63 18.11 -16.12
C LEU A 179 -21.66 16.99 -15.85
N LEU A 180 -21.88 16.65 -14.58
CA LEU A 180 -22.83 15.61 -14.22
C LEU A 180 -24.26 15.96 -14.64
N ASN A 181 -24.68 17.22 -14.45
CA ASN A 181 -25.99 17.70 -14.84
C ASN A 181 -26.14 17.74 -16.37
N SER A 182 -25.13 18.24 -17.11
CA SER A 182 -25.20 18.35 -18.58
C SER A 182 -25.26 17.00 -19.30
N LYS A 183 -24.74 15.94 -18.65
CA LYS A 183 -24.72 14.57 -19.21
C LYS A 183 -25.88 13.70 -18.74
N GLY A 184 -26.79 14.22 -17.92
CA GLY A 184 -27.92 13.46 -17.39
C GLY A 184 -27.48 12.26 -16.52
N LEU A 185 -26.29 12.33 -15.93
CA LEU A 185 -25.69 11.24 -15.16
C LEU A 185 -26.17 11.23 -13.69
N SER A 186 -27.11 12.08 -13.35
CA SER A 186 -27.72 12.10 -12.02
C SER A 186 -29.08 11.37 -12.04
N ASN A 187 -29.38 10.64 -11.00
CA ASN A 187 -30.67 10.00 -10.78
C ASN A 187 -31.79 11.00 -10.41
N SER A 188 -31.46 12.26 -10.21
CA SER A 188 -32.37 13.37 -9.90
C SER A 188 -32.28 14.43 -10.98
N THR A 189 -33.31 15.26 -11.10
CA THR A 189 -33.35 16.37 -12.07
C THR A 189 -32.19 17.35 -11.93
N THR A 190 -31.56 17.40 -10.78
CA THR A 190 -30.35 18.22 -10.53
C THR A 190 -29.44 17.55 -9.52
N THR A 191 -28.15 17.40 -9.88
CA THR A 191 -27.12 16.95 -8.92
C THR A 191 -26.75 18.07 -7.97
N THR A 192 -26.84 17.81 -6.68
CA THR A 192 -26.54 18.76 -5.63
C THR A 192 -25.17 18.52 -5.01
N GLU A 193 -24.69 19.44 -4.20
CA GLU A 193 -23.46 19.27 -3.42
C GLU A 193 -23.51 18.05 -2.50
N LYS A 194 -24.69 17.70 -1.97
CA LYS A 194 -24.89 16.50 -1.15
C LYS A 194 -24.57 15.24 -1.94
N ASP A 195 -25.00 15.20 -3.21
CA ASP A 195 -24.77 14.03 -4.08
C ASP A 195 -23.27 13.82 -4.35
N LEU A 196 -22.48 14.89 -4.46
CA LEU A 196 -21.02 14.76 -4.62
C LEU A 196 -20.35 14.11 -3.41
N ARG A 197 -20.93 14.16 -2.22
CA ARG A 197 -20.40 13.46 -1.04
C ARG A 197 -20.69 11.97 -1.08
N GLU A 198 -21.87 11.58 -1.55
CA GLU A 198 -22.36 10.20 -1.50
C GLU A 198 -21.97 9.39 -2.73
N ILE A 199 -21.99 10.00 -3.92
CA ILE A 199 -21.73 9.33 -5.18
C ILE A 199 -20.23 9.19 -5.47
N ASP A 200 -19.83 8.07 -6.06
CA ASP A 200 -18.50 7.90 -6.66
C ASP A 200 -18.43 8.57 -8.04
N PHE A 201 -18.50 9.91 -8.04
CA PHE A 201 -18.45 10.71 -9.27
C PHE A 201 -17.10 10.59 -9.99
N ASN A 202 -16.04 10.22 -9.28
CA ASN A 202 -14.70 10.14 -9.83
C ASN A 202 -14.62 9.11 -10.98
N ARG A 203 -15.33 8.00 -10.84
CA ARG A 203 -15.39 6.99 -11.90
C ARG A 203 -16.04 7.55 -13.17
N ILE A 204 -17.10 8.33 -13.03
CA ILE A 204 -17.83 8.97 -14.13
C ILE A 204 -16.94 10.02 -14.81
N VAL A 205 -16.36 10.92 -14.02
CA VAL A 205 -15.47 11.99 -14.52
C VAL A 205 -14.22 11.40 -15.18
N HIS A 206 -13.67 10.34 -14.62
CA HIS A 206 -12.52 9.64 -15.18
C HIS A 206 -12.85 9.03 -16.56
N HIS A 207 -13.95 8.31 -16.69
CA HIS A 207 -14.37 7.76 -17.97
C HIS A 207 -14.63 8.84 -19.01
N TYR A 208 -15.34 9.90 -18.62
CA TYR A 208 -15.58 11.03 -19.50
C TYR A 208 -14.31 11.72 -19.97
N ALA A 209 -13.38 12.00 -19.04
CA ALA A 209 -12.09 12.61 -19.37
C ALA A 209 -11.23 11.68 -20.25
N PHE A 210 -11.28 10.37 -19.99
CA PHE A 210 -10.56 9.38 -20.77
C PHE A 210 -11.09 9.30 -22.22
N GLU A 211 -12.39 9.36 -22.43
CA GLU A 211 -12.99 9.32 -23.77
C GLU A 211 -12.79 10.62 -24.55
N ASN A 212 -12.87 11.77 -23.89
CA ASN A 212 -12.89 13.07 -24.56
C ASN A 212 -11.53 13.76 -24.67
N SER A 213 -10.52 13.28 -23.91
CA SER A 213 -9.21 13.93 -23.88
C SER A 213 -8.07 12.98 -24.18
N LYS A 214 -7.85 12.69 -25.47
CA LYS A 214 -6.76 11.81 -25.94
C LYS A 214 -5.38 12.28 -25.45
N GLN A 215 -5.18 13.58 -25.30
CA GLN A 215 -3.93 14.16 -24.82
C GLN A 215 -3.61 13.78 -23.38
N HIS A 216 -4.64 13.63 -22.53
CA HIS A 216 -4.47 13.28 -21.12
C HIS A 216 -4.51 11.79 -20.84
N GLN A 217 -5.02 10.96 -21.77
CA GLN A 217 -5.07 9.51 -21.62
C GLN A 217 -3.71 8.93 -21.23
N PHE A 218 -2.66 9.27 -21.96
CA PHE A 218 -1.32 8.76 -21.70
C PHE A 218 -0.80 9.15 -20.31
N ARG A 219 -1.02 10.41 -19.91
CA ARG A 219 -0.61 10.87 -18.57
C ARG A 219 -1.38 10.16 -17.45
N MET A 220 -2.68 9.98 -17.62
CA MET A 220 -3.52 9.28 -16.65
C MET A 220 -3.09 7.82 -16.47
N VAL A 221 -2.84 7.12 -17.58
CA VAL A 221 -2.35 5.74 -17.56
C VAL A 221 -0.98 5.66 -16.86
N ASN A 222 -0.06 6.60 -17.16
CA ASN A 222 1.25 6.67 -16.50
C ASN A 222 1.13 6.84 -14.98
N TYR A 223 0.26 7.73 -14.50
CA TYR A 223 0.07 7.94 -13.06
C TYR A 223 -0.51 6.70 -12.37
N VAL A 224 -1.48 6.03 -12.99
CA VAL A 224 -2.06 4.80 -12.46
C VAL A 224 -1.01 3.68 -12.36
N ALA A 225 -0.18 3.55 -13.40
CA ALA A 225 0.91 2.58 -13.41
C ALA A 225 1.97 2.87 -12.36
N LEU A 226 2.41 4.13 -12.25
CA LEU A 226 3.37 4.54 -11.23
C LEU A 226 2.82 4.32 -9.81
N TYR A 227 1.55 4.64 -9.57
CA TYR A 227 0.90 4.36 -8.30
C TYR A 227 0.89 2.86 -7.99
N GLY A 228 0.49 2.03 -8.95
CA GLY A 228 0.50 0.57 -8.82
C GLY A 228 1.90 0.02 -8.51
N PHE A 229 2.91 0.50 -9.22
CA PHE A 229 4.31 0.16 -9.00
C PHE A 229 4.79 0.51 -7.58
N LEU A 230 4.60 1.75 -7.14
CA LEU A 230 5.02 2.19 -5.80
C LEU A 230 4.30 1.41 -4.70
N ARG A 231 2.99 1.19 -4.85
CA ARG A 231 2.20 0.40 -3.92
C ARG A 231 2.73 -1.04 -3.80
N ASN A 232 3.10 -1.67 -4.91
CA ASN A 232 3.64 -3.01 -4.96
C ASN A 232 5.04 -3.08 -4.32
N LEU A 233 5.91 -2.09 -4.57
CA LEU A 233 7.20 -1.98 -3.91
C LEU A 233 7.06 -1.84 -2.39
N VAL A 234 6.15 -1.00 -1.92
CA VAL A 234 5.88 -0.86 -0.47
C VAL A 234 5.54 -2.20 0.15
N LEU A 235 4.65 -2.98 -0.48
CA LEU A 235 4.31 -4.31 0.03
C LEU A 235 5.50 -5.26 0.00
N THR A 236 6.31 -5.24 -1.05
CA THR A 236 7.54 -6.05 -1.16
C THR A 236 8.48 -5.78 0.03
N PHE A 237 8.72 -4.52 0.37
CA PHE A 237 9.55 -4.17 1.52
C PHE A 237 8.91 -4.58 2.86
N ILE A 238 7.59 -4.49 3.00
CA ILE A 238 6.89 -4.95 4.22
C ILE A 238 7.05 -6.46 4.40
N ILE A 239 6.87 -7.25 3.34
CA ILE A 239 7.05 -8.70 3.37
C ILE A 239 8.50 -9.04 3.77
N SER A 240 9.49 -8.39 3.14
CA SER A 240 10.91 -8.60 3.44
C SER A 240 11.26 -8.20 4.87
N PHE A 241 10.68 -7.12 5.40
CA PHE A 241 10.85 -6.73 6.79
C PHE A 241 10.34 -7.80 7.76
N TRP A 242 9.13 -8.33 7.55
CA TRP A 242 8.58 -9.37 8.41
C TRP A 242 9.37 -10.66 8.32
N TYR A 243 9.83 -11.03 7.13
CA TYR A 243 10.68 -12.19 6.94
C TYR A 243 11.98 -12.06 7.74
N TYR A 244 12.68 -10.92 7.59
CA TYR A 244 13.89 -10.62 8.36
C TYR A 244 13.64 -10.62 9.87
N PHE A 245 12.54 -10.03 10.31
CA PHE A 245 12.17 -9.97 11.72
C PHE A 245 11.99 -11.38 12.32
N VAL A 246 11.31 -12.27 11.62
CA VAL A 246 11.11 -13.67 12.05
C VAL A 246 12.45 -14.41 12.13
N ILE A 247 13.32 -14.30 11.13
CA ILE A 247 14.66 -14.90 11.14
C ILE A 247 15.47 -14.37 12.34
N SER A 248 15.45 -13.07 12.54
CA SER A 248 16.18 -12.42 13.64
C SER A 248 15.70 -12.92 15.01
N LEU A 249 14.41 -13.04 15.22
CA LEU A 249 13.82 -13.60 16.44
C LEU A 249 14.26 -15.05 16.67
N ASN A 250 14.23 -15.87 15.63
CA ASN A 250 14.66 -17.27 15.73
C ASN A 250 16.14 -17.38 16.11
N SER A 251 16.99 -16.55 15.52
CA SER A 251 18.43 -16.49 15.84
C SER A 251 18.66 -16.09 17.29
N ILE A 252 17.93 -15.10 17.81
CA ILE A 252 18.01 -14.67 19.20
C ILE A 252 17.57 -15.81 20.15
N ASN A 253 16.45 -16.46 19.86
CA ASN A 253 15.95 -17.59 20.67
C ASN A 253 16.96 -18.75 20.71
N LEU A 254 17.63 -19.02 19.58
CA LEU A 254 18.64 -20.06 19.51
C LEU A 254 19.86 -19.73 20.39
N LYS A 255 20.33 -18.47 20.35
CA LYS A 255 21.40 -17.99 21.23
C LYS A 255 21.03 -18.10 22.72
N PHE A 256 19.83 -17.69 23.10
CA PHE A 256 19.37 -17.84 24.50
C PHE A 256 19.28 -19.30 24.93
N ARG A 257 18.84 -20.20 24.05
CA ARG A 257 18.78 -21.65 24.35
C ARG A 257 20.16 -22.23 24.55
N VAL A 258 21.13 -21.91 23.68
CA VAL A 258 22.52 -22.34 23.80
C VAL A 258 23.14 -21.80 25.10
N MET A 259 22.94 -20.53 25.42
CA MET A 259 23.45 -19.92 26.64
C MET A 259 22.85 -20.56 27.90
N ARG A 260 21.56 -20.87 27.92
CA ARG A 260 20.92 -21.59 29.05
C ARG A 260 21.50 -22.98 29.22
N ASN A 261 21.63 -23.75 28.13
CA ASN A 261 22.21 -25.09 28.19
C ASN A 261 23.66 -25.09 28.69
N SER A 262 24.48 -24.10 28.28
CA SER A 262 25.84 -23.96 28.78
C SER A 262 25.89 -23.62 30.27
N MET A 263 24.98 -22.78 30.77
CA MET A 263 24.86 -22.53 32.22
C MET A 263 24.42 -23.76 33.00
N GLU A 264 23.45 -24.52 32.50
CA GLU A 264 23.01 -25.76 33.16
C GLU A 264 24.13 -26.80 33.24
N LEU A 265 24.98 -26.93 32.22
CA LEU A 265 26.15 -27.80 32.24
C LEU A 265 27.22 -27.30 33.23
N GLN A 266 27.40 -25.99 33.38
CA GLN A 266 28.38 -25.39 34.30
C GLN A 266 27.92 -25.52 35.79
N TYR A 267 26.65 -25.37 36.07
CA TYR A 267 26.08 -25.49 37.42
C TYR A 267 25.66 -26.92 37.79
N GLY A 268 25.31 -27.75 36.80
CA GLY A 268 24.96 -29.17 37.04
C GLY A 268 26.16 -30.07 37.39
N GLY A 269 27.36 -29.71 36.86
CA GLY A 269 28.59 -30.44 37.15
C GLY A 269 29.08 -30.33 38.59
N ASN A 270 28.67 -29.33 39.37
CA ASN A 270 29.06 -29.16 40.75
C ASN A 270 28.23 -29.95 41.79
N LYS A 271 27.25 -30.72 41.38
CA LYS A 271 26.40 -31.54 42.26
C LYS A 271 26.88 -32.97 42.49
N TYR A 272 27.95 -33.39 41.81
CA TYR A 272 28.46 -34.75 41.89
C TYR A 272 29.88 -34.87 42.50
N CYS A 273 30.44 -33.80 43.03
CA CYS A 273 31.69 -33.81 43.82
C CYS A 273 31.39 -33.39 45.26
N GLY A 274 30.79 -34.29 46.02
CA GLY A 274 30.54 -34.20 47.45
C GLY A 274 30.38 -35.57 48.05
#